data_f0bdf0c3c19d3b538782b69e175efacc
#
_entry.id   f0bdf0c3c19d3b538782b69e175efacc
#
_cell.length_a   1.000
_cell.length_b   1.000
_cell.length_c   1.000
_cell.angle_alpha   90.00
_cell.angle_beta   90.00
_cell.angle_gamma   90.00
#
_symmetry.space_group_name_H-M   'P 1'
#
loop_
_entity.id
_entity.type
_entity.pdbx_description
1 polymer ?
#
loop_
_entity_poly.entity_id
_entity_poly.type
_entity_poly.pdbx_seq_one_letter_code
_entity_poly.pdbx_strand_id
1 'polypeptide(L)'
;MKWDQFVAVACELPEVEESTSYGRPAVKVRGKFMAGYNPKEKAFVLRIASVEEQDFLIEMAPDIYFITDHYKGYPAVLARPAKLTKSEARGRLLKSWRVQAPKTLVKKYEAK
;
A
#
# COMPACT_ATOMS: atom_id res chain seq x y z
N MET A 1 -12.58 5.05 -3.45
CA MET A 1 -11.73 4.68 -4.60
C MET A 1 -11.88 3.18 -4.87
N LYS A 2 -12.04 2.83 -6.14
CA LYS A 2 -12.15 1.41 -6.52
C LYS A 2 -10.76 0.79 -6.68
N TRP A 3 -10.70 -0.54 -6.61
CA TRP A 3 -9.42 -1.26 -6.72
C TRP A 3 -8.70 -0.96 -8.03
N ASP A 4 -9.40 -0.94 -9.17
CA ASP A 4 -8.78 -0.66 -10.47
C ASP A 4 -8.20 0.75 -10.54
N GLN A 5 -8.83 1.71 -9.88
CA GLN A 5 -8.31 3.07 -9.79
C GLN A 5 -7.03 3.11 -8.94
N PHE A 6 -7.02 2.32 -7.87
CA PHE A 6 -5.86 2.20 -6.99
C PHE A 6 -4.68 1.56 -7.72
N VAL A 7 -4.94 0.50 -8.49
CA VAL A 7 -3.92 -0.15 -9.34
C VAL A 7 -3.34 0.84 -10.34
N ALA A 8 -4.18 1.65 -10.98
CA ALA A 8 -3.71 2.62 -11.96
C ALA A 8 -2.73 3.62 -11.33
N VAL A 9 -3.01 4.07 -10.10
CA VAL A 9 -2.11 4.97 -9.37
C VAL A 9 -0.80 4.26 -9.03
N ALA A 10 -0.88 3.01 -8.58
CA ALA A 10 0.31 2.23 -8.24
C ALA A 10 1.21 2.03 -9.46
N CYS A 11 0.62 1.77 -10.61
CA CYS A 11 1.37 1.50 -11.84
C CYS A 11 2.00 2.75 -12.45
N GLU A 12 1.78 3.93 -11.87
CA GLU A 12 2.54 5.13 -12.23
C GLU A 12 4.00 5.02 -11.77
N LEU A 13 4.27 4.15 -10.79
CA LEU A 13 5.62 3.95 -10.25
C LEU A 13 6.39 2.92 -11.08
N PRO A 14 7.74 3.07 -11.16
CA PRO A 14 8.56 2.16 -11.97
C PRO A 14 8.44 0.70 -11.56
N GLU A 15 8.27 -0.16 -12.54
CA GLU A 15 8.30 -1.62 -12.42
C GLU A 15 7.24 -2.19 -11.47
N VAL A 16 6.12 -1.46 -11.31
CA VAL A 16 4.97 -1.93 -10.56
C VAL A 16 4.00 -2.61 -11.51
N GLU A 17 3.51 -3.77 -11.11
CA GLU A 17 2.51 -4.51 -11.88
C GLU A 17 1.45 -5.10 -11.00
N GLU A 18 0.26 -5.26 -11.57
CA GLU A 18 -0.83 -5.94 -10.91
C GLU A 18 -0.52 -7.43 -10.82
N SER A 19 -0.84 -8.06 -9.68
CA SER A 19 -0.50 -9.45 -9.41
C SER A 19 -1.49 -10.00 -8.39
N THR A 20 -1.13 -11.11 -7.76
CA THR A 20 -1.89 -11.69 -6.66
C THR A 20 -0.96 -11.99 -5.49
N SER A 21 -1.53 -12.06 -4.29
CA SER A 21 -0.83 -12.45 -3.08
C SER A 21 -1.80 -13.30 -2.26
N TYR A 22 -1.45 -14.56 -2.05
CA TYR A 22 -2.32 -15.53 -1.36
C TYR A 22 -3.72 -15.59 -1.99
N GLY A 23 -3.78 -15.57 -3.33
CA GLY A 23 -5.04 -15.65 -4.05
C GLY A 23 -5.87 -14.38 -4.08
N ARG A 24 -5.37 -13.27 -3.54
CA ARG A 24 -6.07 -11.97 -3.51
C ARG A 24 -5.40 -10.98 -4.44
N PRO A 25 -6.16 -9.99 -4.97
CA PRO A 25 -5.57 -8.96 -5.83
C PRO A 25 -4.45 -8.20 -5.11
N ALA A 26 -3.37 -7.91 -5.81
CA ALA A 26 -2.22 -7.19 -5.25
C ALA A 26 -1.50 -6.37 -6.32
N VAL A 27 -0.67 -5.43 -5.88
CA VAL A 27 0.32 -4.75 -6.72
C VAL A 27 1.70 -5.00 -6.12
N LYS A 28 2.65 -5.26 -6.99
CA LYS A 28 4.00 -5.65 -6.60
C LYS A 28 5.03 -4.88 -7.41
N VAL A 29 6.19 -4.65 -6.80
CA VAL A 29 7.37 -4.13 -7.49
C VAL A 29 8.44 -5.22 -7.49
N ARG A 30 8.81 -5.69 -8.69
CA ARG A 30 9.74 -6.82 -8.87
C ARG A 30 9.38 -8.02 -7.99
N GLY A 31 8.10 -8.36 -7.95
CA GLY A 31 7.60 -9.49 -7.20
C GLY A 31 7.39 -9.27 -5.71
N LYS A 32 7.74 -8.10 -5.19
CA LYS A 32 7.55 -7.79 -3.77
C LYS A 32 6.24 -7.05 -3.52
N PHE A 33 5.52 -7.48 -2.51
CA PHE A 33 4.20 -6.96 -2.17
C PHE A 33 4.27 -5.49 -1.75
N MET A 34 3.45 -4.65 -2.37
CA MET A 34 3.28 -3.24 -1.99
C MET A 34 1.93 -3.00 -1.35
N ALA A 35 0.89 -3.50 -1.96
CA ALA A 35 -0.47 -3.29 -1.51
C ALA A 35 -1.37 -4.37 -2.09
N GLY A 36 -2.53 -4.56 -1.48
CA GLY A 36 -3.49 -5.54 -1.95
C GLY A 36 -4.91 -5.20 -1.55
N TYR A 37 -5.84 -6.05 -1.91
CA TYR A 37 -7.24 -5.93 -1.53
C TYR A 37 -7.63 -7.10 -0.64
N ASN A 38 -8.23 -6.78 0.51
CA ASN A 38 -8.76 -7.77 1.43
C ASN A 38 -10.27 -7.83 1.26
N PRO A 39 -10.82 -8.86 0.59
CA PRO A 39 -12.26 -8.92 0.32
C PRO A 39 -13.10 -9.15 1.59
N LYS A 40 -12.53 -9.76 2.61
CA LYS A 40 -13.23 -9.98 3.89
C LYS A 40 -13.48 -8.65 4.58
N GLU A 41 -12.48 -7.79 4.62
CA GLU A 41 -12.57 -6.47 5.26
C GLU A 41 -13.06 -5.39 4.31
N LYS A 42 -13.12 -5.68 3.01
CA LYS A 42 -13.46 -4.73 1.95
C LYS A 42 -12.58 -3.49 2.04
N ALA A 43 -11.28 -3.72 2.22
CA ALA A 43 -10.29 -2.68 2.45
C ALA A 43 -9.02 -2.94 1.66
N PHE A 44 -8.27 -1.87 1.40
CA PHE A 44 -6.94 -1.99 0.81
C PHE A 44 -5.96 -2.32 1.93
N VAL A 45 -4.97 -3.17 1.63
CA VAL A 45 -3.87 -3.51 2.54
C VAL A 45 -2.65 -2.76 2.03
N LEU A 46 -1.99 -1.98 2.90
CA LEU A 46 -0.82 -1.20 2.52
C LEU A 46 0.39 -1.68 3.30
N ARG A 47 1.48 -2.02 2.59
CA ARG A 47 2.76 -2.29 3.24
C ARG A 47 3.32 -0.96 3.74
N ILE A 48 3.74 -0.92 5.00
CA ILE A 48 4.34 0.26 5.63
C ILE A 48 5.75 -0.08 6.12
N ALA A 49 6.50 0.94 6.53
CA ALA A 49 7.92 0.77 6.87
C ALA A 49 8.13 0.01 8.19
N SER A 50 7.23 0.21 9.14
CA SER A 50 7.39 -0.37 10.48
C SER A 50 6.04 -0.54 11.17
N VAL A 51 6.03 -1.32 12.24
CA VAL A 51 4.83 -1.52 13.08
C VAL A 51 4.43 -0.20 13.77
N GLU A 52 5.41 0.61 14.13
CA GLU A 52 5.16 1.92 14.77
C GLU A 52 4.38 2.85 13.85
N GLU A 53 4.63 2.79 12.55
CA GLU A 53 3.89 3.59 11.57
C GLU A 53 2.40 3.21 11.54
N GLN A 54 2.08 1.96 11.86
CA GLN A 54 0.69 1.48 11.93
C GLN A 54 -0.11 2.32 12.95
N ASP A 55 0.41 2.47 14.17
CA ASP A 55 -0.24 3.25 15.21
C ASP A 55 -0.33 4.73 14.83
N PHE A 56 0.75 5.26 14.24
CA PHE A 56 0.80 6.65 13.81
C PHE A 56 -0.29 6.98 12.79
N LEU A 57 -0.46 6.13 11.78
CA LEU A 57 -1.46 6.34 10.73
C LEU A 57 -2.88 6.27 11.27
N ILE A 58 -3.14 5.33 12.18
CA ILE A 58 -4.46 5.17 12.78
C ILE A 58 -4.80 6.38 13.66
N GLU A 59 -3.83 6.92 14.39
CA GLU A 59 -4.04 8.11 15.20
C GLU A 59 -4.26 9.36 14.34
N MET A 60 -3.49 9.49 13.26
CA MET A 60 -3.54 10.68 12.39
C MET A 60 -4.82 10.73 11.56
N ALA A 61 -5.30 9.58 11.08
CA ALA A 61 -6.45 9.53 10.19
C ALA A 61 -7.29 8.28 10.47
N PRO A 62 -7.97 8.23 11.61
CA PRO A 62 -8.76 7.05 12.01
C PRO A 62 -9.96 6.77 11.10
N ASP A 63 -10.41 7.75 10.34
CA ASP A 63 -11.46 7.57 9.35
C ASP A 63 -10.98 6.85 8.09
N ILE A 64 -9.67 6.90 7.82
CA ILE A 64 -9.07 6.24 6.66
C ILE A 64 -8.46 4.89 7.06
N TYR A 65 -7.61 4.89 8.10
CA TYR A 65 -6.78 3.74 8.46
C TYR A 65 -7.28 2.99 9.68
N PHE A 66 -7.14 1.67 9.63
CA PHE A 66 -7.51 0.79 10.74
C PHE A 66 -6.75 -0.53 10.62
N ILE A 67 -6.85 -1.36 11.64
CA ILE A 67 -6.35 -2.74 11.60
C ILE A 67 -7.35 -3.66 12.27
N THR A 68 -7.22 -4.94 11.96
CA THR A 68 -7.87 -6.02 12.69
C THR A 68 -6.78 -6.81 13.41
N ASP A 69 -7.17 -7.72 14.29
CA ASP A 69 -6.21 -8.52 15.06
C ASP A 69 -5.22 -9.26 14.16
N HIS A 70 -5.64 -9.65 12.97
CA HIS A 70 -4.79 -10.35 12.01
C HIS A 70 -3.55 -9.53 11.60
N TYR A 71 -3.68 -8.21 11.57
CA TYR A 71 -2.60 -7.31 11.13
C TYR A 71 -1.78 -6.74 12.30
N LYS A 72 -2.18 -7.03 13.52
CA LYS A 72 -1.49 -6.53 14.69
C LYS A 72 -0.07 -7.08 14.74
N GLY A 73 0.91 -6.19 14.84
CA GLY A 73 2.32 -6.58 14.86
C GLY A 73 2.96 -6.79 13.50
N TYR A 74 2.21 -6.59 12.41
CA TYR A 74 2.74 -6.65 11.05
C TYR A 74 2.93 -5.25 10.48
N PRO A 75 3.94 -5.03 9.62
CA PRO A 75 4.16 -3.72 8.99
C PRO A 75 3.18 -3.49 7.83
N ALA A 76 1.91 -3.46 8.16
CA ALA A 76 0.82 -3.25 7.21
C ALA A 76 -0.32 -2.52 7.92
N VAL A 77 -1.14 -1.83 7.14
CA VAL A 77 -2.33 -1.14 7.64
C VAL A 77 -3.43 -1.31 6.61
N LEU A 78 -4.68 -1.29 7.09
CA LEU A 78 -5.84 -1.32 6.20
C LEU A 78 -6.33 0.11 5.96
N ALA A 79 -6.78 0.38 4.74
CA ALA A 79 -7.34 1.68 4.37
C ALA A 79 -8.74 1.48 3.81
N ARG A 80 -9.68 2.32 4.25
CA ARG A 80 -11.06 2.29 3.78
C ARG A 80 -11.12 2.92 2.39
N PRO A 81 -11.51 2.15 1.35
CA PRO A 81 -11.53 2.68 -0.02
C PRO A 81 -12.39 3.94 -0.19
N ALA A 82 -13.52 4.01 0.52
CA ALA A 82 -14.43 5.14 0.41
C ALA A 82 -13.86 6.44 0.98
N LYS A 83 -12.86 6.34 1.86
CA LYS A 83 -12.24 7.49 2.51
C LYS A 83 -10.87 7.86 1.94
N LEU A 84 -10.31 6.98 1.12
CA LEU A 84 -8.99 7.19 0.55
C LEU A 84 -9.08 8.05 -0.72
N THR A 85 -8.43 9.20 -0.71
CA THR A 85 -8.36 10.06 -1.89
C THR A 85 -7.23 9.60 -2.79
N LYS A 86 -7.28 10.01 -4.06
CA LYS A 86 -6.22 9.69 -5.02
C LYS A 86 -4.86 10.24 -4.56
N SER A 87 -4.86 11.46 -4.00
CA SER A 87 -3.64 12.09 -3.48
C SER A 87 -3.03 11.29 -2.32
N GLU A 88 -3.88 10.87 -1.38
CA GLU A 88 -3.43 10.06 -0.24
C GLU A 88 -2.93 8.69 -0.71
N ALA A 89 -3.65 8.07 -1.63
CA ALA A 89 -3.26 6.78 -2.21
C ALA A 89 -1.89 6.88 -2.89
N ARG A 90 -1.67 7.94 -3.67
CA ARG A 90 -0.40 8.15 -4.36
C ARG A 90 0.76 8.27 -3.38
N GLY A 91 0.57 9.03 -2.30
CA GLY A 91 1.59 9.20 -1.26
C GLY A 91 1.90 7.90 -0.53
N ARG A 92 0.86 7.14 -0.17
CA ARG A 92 1.04 5.86 0.52
C ARG A 92 1.71 4.81 -0.37
N LEU A 93 1.30 4.74 -1.63
CA LEU A 93 1.90 3.81 -2.59
C LEU A 93 3.37 4.12 -2.85
N LEU A 94 3.72 5.40 -2.94
CA LEU A 94 5.11 5.80 -3.09
C LEU A 94 5.95 5.33 -1.90
N LYS A 95 5.43 5.46 -0.69
CA LYS A 95 6.13 4.98 0.52
C LYS A 95 6.27 3.46 0.54
N SER A 96 5.21 2.73 0.17
CA SER A 96 5.26 1.27 0.07
C SER A 96 6.29 0.84 -0.98
N TRP A 97 6.34 1.55 -2.10
CA TRP A 97 7.29 1.29 -3.17
C TRP A 97 8.73 1.49 -2.69
N ARG A 98 9.00 2.57 -1.96
CA ARG A 98 10.34 2.85 -1.42
C ARG A 98 10.81 1.78 -0.44
N VAL A 99 9.88 1.18 0.31
CA VAL A 99 10.19 0.08 1.23
C VAL A 99 10.54 -1.18 0.48
N GLN A 100 9.81 -1.50 -0.60
CA GLN A 100 9.89 -2.80 -1.26
C GLN A 100 10.75 -2.82 -2.52
N ALA A 101 10.97 -1.68 -3.18
CA ALA A 101 11.79 -1.64 -4.39
C ALA A 101 13.27 -1.78 -4.06
N PRO A 102 14.07 -2.36 -4.98
CA PRO A 102 15.53 -2.41 -4.79
C PRO A 102 16.09 -1.00 -4.65
N LYS A 103 17.12 -0.85 -3.83
CA LYS A 103 17.75 0.46 -3.57
C LYS A 103 18.24 1.14 -4.85
N THR A 104 18.74 0.36 -5.80
CA THR A 104 19.21 0.88 -7.09
C THR A 104 18.07 1.52 -7.88
N LEU A 105 16.88 0.89 -7.86
CA LEU A 105 15.71 1.42 -8.55
C LEU A 105 15.20 2.69 -7.86
N VAL A 106 15.19 2.72 -6.54
CA VAL A 106 14.79 3.90 -5.75
C VAL A 106 15.71 5.08 -6.05
N LYS A 107 17.03 4.85 -6.04
CA LYS A 107 18.02 5.89 -6.35
C LYS A 107 17.83 6.45 -7.76
N LYS A 108 17.59 5.59 -8.73
CA LYS A 108 17.36 5.98 -10.12
C LYS A 108 16.12 6.86 -10.25
N TYR A 109 15.06 6.50 -9.55
CA TYR A 109 13.82 7.28 -9.53
C TYR A 109 14.03 8.64 -8.89
N GLU A 110 14.72 8.71 -7.76
CA GLU A 110 14.95 9.95 -7.02
C GLU A 110 15.98 10.88 -7.69
N ALA A 111 16.79 10.36 -8.59
CA ALA A 111 17.80 11.14 -9.32
C ALA A 111 17.19 11.99 -10.45
N LYS A 112 15.92 11.83 -10.76
CA LYS A 112 15.25 12.57 -11.85
C LYS A 112 14.83 13.96 -11.44
#